data_cf9c269696204b8d5c96cddbec408484
#
_entry.id   cf9c269696204b8d5c96cddbec408484
#
_cell.length_a   1.000
_cell.length_b   1.000
_cell.length_c   1.000
_cell.angle_alpha   90.00
_cell.angle_beta   90.00
_cell.angle_gamma   90.00
#
_symmetry.space_group_name_H-M   'P 1'
#
loop_
_entity.id
_entity.type
_entity.pdbx_description
1 polymer ?
#
loop_
_entity_poly.entity_id
_entity_poly.type
_entity_poly.pdbx_seq_one_letter_code
_entity_poly.pdbx_strand_id
1 'polypeptide(L)'
;MNEAGNKSQPAGRYAKRAWQSDVIVDLIKHYGFPYIALNPGASYRGLHDSLVNYGGNDPPLLLCQHEKIAVQIAHGYAKATGRPMAAIVHDVVGMLHATMGI
;
A
#
# COMPACT_ATOMS: atom_id res chain seq x y z
N MET A 1 12.19 9.53 -15.68
CA MET A 1 12.12 9.49 -15.51
C MET A 1 12.01 9.23 -15.87
N ASN A 2 12.16 8.85 -16.33
CA ASN A 2 11.93 8.60 -16.55
C ASN A 2 11.98 8.18 -16.97
N GLU A 3 12.08 7.85 -16.95
CA GLU A 3 11.96 7.59 -17.10
C GLU A 3 11.35 7.46 -17.29
N ALA A 4 11.44 7.34 -17.56
CA ALA A 4 10.90 7.39 -17.53
C ALA A 4 10.24 7.50 -17.55
N GLY A 5 9.95 7.60 -17.63
CA GLY A 5 9.32 7.91 -17.42
C GLY A 5 8.72 8.05 -17.21
N ASN A 6 8.32 8.33 -17.16
CA ASN A 6 7.90 8.49 -16.71
C ASN A 6 7.23 8.63 -16.26
N LYS A 7 6.42 8.99 -15.84
CA LYS A 7 6.10 8.76 -15.23
C LYS A 7 5.41 8.24 -15.13
N SER A 8 4.99 8.20 -15.51
CA SER A 8 4.78 7.52 -15.43
C SER A 8 5.06 6.74 -15.54
N GLN A 9 5.57 7.01 -16.46
CA GLN A 9 6.31 6.07 -16.16
C GLN A 9 6.43 6.07 -14.92
N PRO A 10 5.83 5.62 -14.71
CA PRO A 10 6.11 5.87 -13.42
C PRO A 10 7.51 5.67 -13.21
N ALA A 11 8.06 6.57 -12.63
CA ALA A 11 9.41 6.50 -12.26
C ALA A 11 9.69 5.20 -11.56
N GLY A 12 8.77 4.75 -10.73
CA GLY A 12 8.94 3.54 -9.96
C GLY A 12 9.24 2.31 -10.78
N ARG A 13 8.72 2.25 -11.97
CA ARG A 13 8.91 1.08 -12.82
C ARG A 13 10.37 0.85 -13.19
N TYR A 14 11.10 1.93 -13.39
CA TYR A 14 12.49 1.86 -13.82
C TYR A 14 13.48 2.21 -12.72
N ALA A 15 12.98 2.57 -11.54
CA ALA A 15 13.85 2.92 -10.44
C ALA A 15 14.61 1.71 -9.96
N LYS A 16 15.85 1.92 -9.56
CA LYS A 16 16.67 0.86 -9.00
C LYS A 16 16.27 0.60 -7.56
N ARG A 17 16.08 -0.65 -7.22
CA ARG A 17 15.79 -1.02 -5.84
C ARG A 17 16.97 -0.68 -4.95
N ALA A 18 16.71 0.09 -3.90
CA ALA A 18 17.72 0.47 -2.94
C ALA A 18 17.47 -0.10 -1.54
N TRP A 19 16.20 -0.45 -1.25
CA TRP A 19 15.79 -0.87 0.08
C TRP A 19 14.95 -2.15 0.00
N GLN A 20 14.91 -2.89 1.12
CA GLN A 20 14.06 -4.08 1.17
C GLN A 20 12.58 -3.75 0.98
N SER A 21 12.16 -2.57 1.45
CA SER A 21 10.78 -2.14 1.25
C SER A 21 10.41 -1.98 -0.22
N ASP A 22 11.39 -1.71 -1.08
CA ASP A 22 11.14 -1.63 -2.51
C ASP A 22 10.74 -3.00 -3.08
N VAL A 23 11.30 -4.07 -2.52
CA VAL A 23 10.94 -5.43 -2.92
C VAL A 23 9.48 -5.72 -2.57
N ILE A 24 9.03 -5.24 -1.41
CA ILE A 24 7.64 -5.41 -1.01
C ILE A 24 6.71 -4.68 -1.99
N VAL A 25 7.10 -3.49 -2.41
CA VAL A 25 6.33 -2.74 -3.42
C VAL A 25 6.23 -3.53 -4.72
N ASP A 26 7.34 -4.11 -5.16
CA ASP A 26 7.33 -4.94 -6.38
C ASP A 26 6.37 -6.12 -6.24
N LEU A 27 6.35 -6.77 -5.08
CA LEU A 27 5.43 -7.88 -4.83
C LEU A 27 3.98 -7.44 -4.84
N ILE A 28 3.68 -6.29 -4.24
CA ILE A 28 2.33 -5.74 -4.25
C ILE A 28 1.86 -5.52 -5.67
N LYS A 29 2.73 -4.95 -6.51
CA LYS A 29 2.40 -4.74 -7.92
C LYS A 29 2.27 -6.06 -8.67
N HIS A 30 3.14 -7.01 -8.37
CA HIS A 30 3.09 -8.32 -9.02
C HIS A 30 1.75 -9.03 -8.78
N TYR A 31 1.24 -8.96 -7.55
CA TYR A 31 -0.03 -9.60 -7.22
C TYR A 31 -1.25 -8.80 -7.67
N GLY A 32 -1.04 -7.60 -8.18
CA GLY A 32 -2.11 -6.84 -8.81
C GLY A 32 -3.13 -6.24 -7.84
N PHE A 33 -2.74 -5.92 -6.62
CA PHE A 33 -3.65 -5.24 -5.70
C PHE A 33 -4.00 -3.87 -6.25
N PRO A 34 -5.29 -3.54 -6.42
CA PRO A 34 -5.67 -2.27 -7.05
C PRO A 34 -5.55 -1.06 -6.12
N TYR A 35 -5.70 -1.26 -4.82
CA TYR A 35 -5.67 -0.19 -3.83
C TYR A 35 -5.02 -0.69 -2.56
N ILE A 36 -4.49 0.25 -1.78
CA ILE A 36 -3.94 -0.02 -0.45
C ILE A 36 -4.60 0.93 0.52
N ALA A 37 -5.35 0.40 1.50
CA ALA A 37 -5.94 1.22 2.55
C ALA A 37 -4.99 1.24 3.74
N LEU A 38 -4.70 2.42 4.28
CA LEU A 38 -3.80 2.50 5.42
C LEU A 38 -4.11 3.70 6.31
N ASN A 39 -3.76 3.56 7.57
CA ASN A 39 -3.68 4.67 8.50
C ASN A 39 -2.19 4.89 8.76
N PRO A 40 -1.61 6.04 8.39
CA PRO A 40 -0.15 6.23 8.47
C PRO A 40 0.41 5.97 9.86
N GLY A 41 1.57 5.34 9.90
CA GLY A 41 2.23 5.04 11.15
C GLY A 41 3.73 4.88 10.98
N ALA A 42 4.48 5.20 12.03
CA ALA A 42 5.93 5.22 11.97
C ALA A 42 6.55 3.83 11.77
N SER A 43 5.86 2.78 12.19
CA SER A 43 6.43 1.44 12.12
C SER A 43 6.66 0.95 10.69
N TYR A 44 5.95 1.52 9.72
CA TYR A 44 6.15 1.14 8.31
C TYR A 44 6.44 2.35 7.42
N ARG A 45 7.09 3.36 8.02
CA ARG A 45 7.44 4.56 7.26
C ARG A 45 8.24 4.24 6.01
N GLY A 46 9.21 3.31 6.11
CA GLY A 46 10.01 2.92 4.96
C GLY A 46 9.18 2.35 3.83
N LEU A 47 8.21 1.50 4.16
CA LEU A 47 7.32 0.94 3.17
C LEU A 47 6.44 2.03 2.55
N HIS A 48 5.91 2.93 3.38
CA HIS A 48 5.10 4.04 2.90
C HIS A 48 5.89 4.91 1.92
N ASP A 49 7.12 5.26 2.28
CA ASP A 49 7.98 6.04 1.41
C ASP A 49 8.27 5.31 0.10
N SER A 50 8.52 4.00 0.16
CA SER A 50 8.77 3.22 -1.04
C SER A 50 7.55 3.14 -1.95
N LEU A 51 6.35 3.02 -1.36
CA LEU A 51 5.13 3.00 -2.16
C LEU A 51 4.93 4.29 -2.93
N VAL A 52 5.24 5.43 -2.32
CA VAL A 52 5.07 6.73 -2.97
C VAL A 52 6.23 7.02 -3.93
N ASN A 53 7.45 6.86 -3.46
CA ASN A 53 8.62 7.29 -4.22
C ASN A 53 9.11 6.25 -5.22
N TYR A 54 9.41 5.05 -4.76
CA TYR A 54 9.85 3.97 -5.64
C TYR A 54 8.70 3.45 -6.50
N GLY A 55 7.55 3.23 -5.89
CA GLY A 55 6.40 2.66 -6.56
C GLY A 55 5.58 3.65 -7.38
N GLY A 56 5.86 4.94 -7.28
CA GLY A 56 5.11 5.95 -8.03
C GLY A 56 3.67 6.12 -7.59
N ASN A 57 3.38 5.74 -6.35
CA ASN A 57 2.03 5.78 -5.79
C ASN A 57 1.04 4.92 -6.60
N ASP A 58 1.53 3.79 -7.09
CA ASP A 58 0.74 2.83 -7.85
C ASP A 58 0.99 1.43 -7.27
N PRO A 59 0.03 0.79 -6.61
CA PRO A 59 -1.39 1.19 -6.50
C PRO A 59 -1.60 2.39 -5.59
N PRO A 60 -2.70 3.13 -5.81
CA PRO A 60 -2.99 4.32 -5.00
C PRO A 60 -3.22 3.97 -3.54
N LEU A 61 -2.77 4.86 -2.66
CA LEU A 61 -2.98 4.74 -1.23
C LEU A 61 -4.28 5.45 -0.84
N LEU A 62 -5.13 4.74 -0.11
CA LEU A 62 -6.33 5.32 0.48
C LEU A 62 -6.01 5.61 1.94
N LEU A 63 -5.80 6.88 2.25
CA LEU A 63 -5.46 7.29 3.61
C LEU A 63 -6.71 7.25 4.48
N CYS A 64 -6.64 6.50 5.56
CA CYS A 64 -7.74 6.34 6.50
C CYS A 64 -7.35 6.94 7.84
N GLN A 65 -8.34 7.35 8.61
CA GLN A 65 -8.10 7.97 9.91
C GLN A 65 -7.99 6.97 11.05
N HIS A 66 -8.24 5.68 10.75
CA HIS A 66 -8.21 4.65 11.77
C HIS A 66 -8.05 3.29 11.09
N GLU A 67 -7.33 2.38 11.74
CA GLU A 67 -7.10 1.05 11.18
C GLU A 67 -8.39 0.27 10.95
N LYS A 68 -9.37 0.45 11.81
CA LYS A 68 -10.67 -0.18 11.64
C LYS A 68 -11.28 0.20 10.30
N ILE A 69 -11.18 1.48 9.93
CA ILE A 69 -11.71 1.96 8.66
C ILE A 69 -10.96 1.32 7.49
N ALA A 70 -9.63 1.25 7.58
CA ALA A 70 -8.83 0.67 6.51
C ALA A 70 -9.21 -0.79 6.25
N VAL A 71 -9.31 -1.58 7.31
CA VAL A 71 -9.65 -3.00 7.18
C VAL A 71 -11.10 -3.17 6.71
N GLN A 72 -12.02 -2.33 7.19
CA GLN A 72 -13.41 -2.38 6.74
C GLN A 72 -13.55 -2.06 5.26
N ILE A 73 -12.79 -1.10 4.76
CA ILE A 73 -12.79 -0.78 3.33
C ILE A 73 -12.29 -1.98 2.53
N ALA A 74 -11.21 -2.62 2.97
CA ALA A 74 -10.68 -3.79 2.28
C ALA A 74 -11.70 -4.94 2.30
N HIS A 75 -12.37 -5.14 3.42
CA HIS A 75 -13.40 -6.16 3.54
C HIS A 75 -14.57 -5.89 2.57
N GLY A 76 -15.06 -4.66 2.57
CA GLY A 76 -16.17 -4.29 1.68
C GLY A 76 -15.79 -4.42 0.21
N TYR A 77 -14.58 -4.02 -0.14
CA TYR A 77 -14.10 -4.15 -1.50
C TYR A 77 -14.09 -5.63 -1.93
N ALA A 78 -13.56 -6.49 -1.08
CA ALA A 78 -13.47 -7.92 -1.39
C ALA A 78 -14.86 -8.54 -1.54
N LYS A 79 -15.81 -8.15 -0.69
CA LYS A 79 -17.17 -8.66 -0.80
C LYS A 79 -17.87 -8.19 -2.06
N ALA A 80 -17.65 -6.94 -2.44
CA ALA A 80 -18.33 -6.36 -3.60
C ALA A 80 -17.75 -6.85 -4.92
N THR A 81 -16.44 -7.04 -4.99
CA THR A 81 -15.76 -7.35 -6.27
C THR A 81 -15.27 -8.78 -6.37
N GLY A 82 -15.18 -9.49 -5.25
CA GLY A 82 -14.57 -10.82 -5.23
C GLY A 82 -13.06 -10.79 -5.34
N ARG A 83 -12.44 -9.63 -5.22
CA ARG A 83 -11.00 -9.44 -5.37
C ARG A 83 -10.41 -8.81 -4.12
N PRO A 84 -9.20 -9.20 -3.73
CA PRO A 84 -8.58 -8.61 -2.54
C PRO A 84 -8.02 -7.23 -2.82
N MET A 85 -7.89 -6.44 -1.76
CA MET A 85 -7.04 -5.26 -1.77
C MET A 85 -6.18 -5.30 -0.51
N ALA A 86 -5.10 -4.52 -0.50
CA ALA A 86 -4.18 -4.53 0.63
C ALA A 86 -4.64 -3.56 1.71
N ALA A 87 -4.36 -3.91 2.95
CA ALA A 87 -4.57 -3.02 4.08
C ALA A 87 -3.31 -3.04 4.93
N ILE A 88 -2.84 -1.87 5.34
CA ILE A 88 -1.64 -1.75 6.17
C ILE A 88 -2.05 -1.09 7.48
N VAL A 89 -1.72 -1.74 8.58
CA VAL A 89 -2.05 -1.23 9.91
C VAL A 89 -0.77 -1.11 10.74
N HIS A 90 -0.79 -0.18 11.70
CA HIS A 90 0.34 -0.01 12.60
C HIS A 90 0.50 -1.27 13.45
N ASP A 91 1.64 -1.37 14.13
CA ASP A 91 1.94 -2.57 14.90
C ASP A 91 0.92 -2.79 16.04
N VAL A 92 1.32 -2.95 17.26
CA VAL A 92 0.43 -3.43 18.33
C VAL A 92 -0.94 -2.75 18.37
N VAL A 93 -0.98 -1.43 18.47
CA VAL A 93 -2.24 -0.69 18.61
C VAL A 93 -3.06 -0.74 17.32
N GLY A 94 -2.40 -0.58 16.17
CA GLY A 94 -3.12 -0.62 14.90
C GLY A 94 -3.75 -1.97 14.63
N MET A 95 -3.04 -3.04 14.91
CA MET A 95 -3.58 -4.39 14.74
C MET A 95 -4.76 -4.61 15.69
N LEU A 96 -4.67 -4.14 16.93
CA LEU A 96 -5.78 -4.27 17.88
C LEU A 96 -7.00 -3.47 17.42
N HIS A 97 -6.78 -2.27 16.88
CA HIS A 97 -7.87 -1.45 16.34
C HIS A 97 -8.55 -2.12 15.16
N ALA A 98 -7.83 -2.92 14.40
CA ALA A 98 -8.35 -3.58 13.21
C ALA A 98 -9.07 -4.89 13.51
N THR A 99 -8.99 -5.38 14.73
CA THR A 99 -9.45 -6.73 15.10
C THR A 99 -10.89 -7.02 14.69
N MET A 100 -11.78 -6.06 14.87
CA MET A 100 -13.20 -6.28 14.56
C MET A 100 -13.46 -6.36 13.05
N GLY A 101 -12.52 -5.87 12.23
CA GLY A 101 -12.66 -5.94 10.77
C GLY A 101 -12.03 -7.17 10.16
N ILE A 102 -11.21 -7.86 10.93
CA ILE A 102 -10.55 -9.06 10.45
C ILE A 102 -11.47 -10.26 10.68
#